data_efe0bbae924e8fb9ef6d70ce09950282
#
_entry.id   efe0bbae924e8fb9ef6d70ce09950282
#
_cell.length_a   1.000
_cell.length_b   1.000
_cell.length_c   1.000
_cell.angle_alpha   90.00
_cell.angle_beta   90.00
_cell.angle_gamma   90.00
#
_symmetry.space_group_name_H-M   'P 1'
#
loop_
_entity.id
_entity.type
_entity.pdbx_description
1 polymer ?
#
loop_
_entity_poly.entity_id
_entity_poly.type
_entity_poly.pdbx_seq_one_letter_code
_entity_poly.pdbx_strand_id
1 'polypeptide(L)'
;MSPKSIFKFIDRTALLLLASFVGVSTAQAQAIEQKAAVCQACHLTGTLQSTSVIPNIWGQSEGYLYIQLRDFKSGARNAPEDAPMRGFVATMSDADMLAIAHYASTQPWPNVEPASTDAALLKKGGYAMALGGCVGCHFNEWKGFSANPRIGGQTAAYLALTIRQFRSGSRANSPGMSDMARTLDESDVDAVAAYLNAAQ
;
A
#
# COMPACT_ATOMS: atom_id res chain seq x y z
N MET A 1 -30.63 -2.82 62.80
CA MET A 1 -31.18 -2.97 61.42
C MET A 1 -30.01 -3.31 60.51
N SER A 2 -29.96 -4.56 60.03
CA SER A 2 -28.83 -5.10 59.22
C SER A 2 -29.06 -4.84 57.72
N PRO A 3 -28.05 -4.39 56.94
CA PRO A 3 -28.20 -4.23 55.50
C PRO A 3 -28.08 -5.59 54.81
N LYS A 4 -29.13 -5.99 54.10
CA LYS A 4 -29.20 -7.21 53.31
C LYS A 4 -28.26 -7.10 52.09
N SER A 5 -27.32 -8.01 52.01
CA SER A 5 -26.47 -8.28 50.84
C SER A 5 -27.33 -8.64 49.61
N ILE A 6 -27.24 -7.84 48.56
CA ILE A 6 -27.79 -8.17 47.27
C ILE A 6 -26.64 -8.77 46.43
N PHE A 7 -26.48 -10.09 46.52
CA PHE A 7 -25.69 -10.84 45.55
C PHE A 7 -26.47 -10.88 44.23
N LYS A 8 -26.05 -10.08 43.24
CA LYS A 8 -26.50 -10.21 41.85
C LYS A 8 -25.96 -11.52 41.28
N PHE A 9 -26.85 -12.43 40.95
CA PHE A 9 -26.55 -13.58 40.10
C PHE A 9 -26.11 -13.05 38.73
N ILE A 10 -24.81 -13.09 38.45
CA ILE A 10 -24.29 -12.90 37.09
C ILE A 10 -24.68 -14.16 36.33
N ASP A 11 -25.57 -14.00 35.38
CA ASP A 11 -26.07 -15.08 34.54
C ASP A 11 -24.90 -15.71 33.76
N ARG A 12 -24.61 -16.98 34.03
CA ARG A 12 -23.55 -17.76 33.37
C ARG A 12 -23.74 -17.87 31.85
N THR A 13 -24.98 -17.69 31.37
CA THR A 13 -25.32 -17.66 29.96
C THR A 13 -24.80 -16.40 29.26
N ALA A 14 -24.81 -15.23 29.92
CA ALA A 14 -24.26 -13.98 29.36
C ALA A 14 -22.74 -14.04 29.20
N LEU A 15 -22.04 -14.75 30.11
CA LEU A 15 -20.57 -14.89 30.02
C LEU A 15 -20.16 -15.82 28.88
N LEU A 16 -20.95 -16.86 28.58
CA LEU A 16 -20.70 -17.79 27.47
C LEU A 16 -20.95 -17.12 26.09
N LEU A 17 -21.93 -16.25 25.99
CA LEU A 17 -22.22 -15.50 24.76
C LEU A 17 -21.11 -14.48 24.43
N LEU A 18 -20.56 -13.79 25.44
CA LEU A 18 -19.43 -12.87 25.26
C LEU A 18 -18.15 -13.60 24.83
N ALA A 19 -17.88 -14.79 25.37
CA ALA A 19 -16.71 -15.59 24.98
C ALA A 19 -16.82 -16.09 23.53
N SER A 20 -18.04 -16.38 23.04
CA SER A 20 -18.24 -16.82 21.65
C SER A 20 -18.02 -15.70 20.62
N PHE A 21 -18.39 -14.45 20.95
CA PHE A 21 -18.14 -13.30 20.08
C PHE A 21 -16.66 -12.95 19.92
N VAL A 22 -15.87 -13.05 21.00
CA VAL A 22 -14.42 -12.82 20.96
C VAL A 22 -13.70 -13.89 20.15
N GLY A 23 -14.15 -15.14 20.23
CA GLY A 23 -13.53 -16.26 19.50
C GLY A 23 -13.73 -16.20 17.98
N VAL A 24 -14.85 -15.69 17.50
CA VAL A 24 -15.13 -15.56 16.05
C VAL A 24 -14.27 -14.47 15.43
N SER A 25 -14.09 -13.32 16.09
CA SER A 25 -13.27 -12.22 15.57
C SER A 25 -11.77 -12.57 15.51
N THR A 26 -11.25 -13.32 16.46
CA THR A 26 -9.84 -13.76 16.47
C THR A 26 -9.56 -14.80 15.37
N ALA A 27 -10.43 -15.76 15.16
CA ALA A 27 -10.29 -16.76 14.10
C ALA A 27 -10.32 -16.12 12.70
N GLN A 28 -11.15 -15.11 12.49
CA GLN A 28 -11.24 -14.41 11.23
C GLN A 28 -9.99 -13.55 10.95
N ALA A 29 -9.45 -12.88 11.96
CA ALA A 29 -8.20 -12.13 11.86
C ALA A 29 -7.02 -13.05 11.51
N GLN A 30 -6.90 -14.21 12.16
CA GLN A 30 -5.86 -15.21 11.87
C GLN A 30 -5.97 -15.77 10.43
N ALA A 31 -7.19 -15.98 9.92
CA ALA A 31 -7.41 -16.45 8.56
C ALA A 31 -6.96 -15.42 7.51
N ILE A 32 -7.15 -14.11 7.76
CA ILE A 32 -6.69 -13.05 6.87
C ILE A 32 -5.16 -12.90 6.93
N GLU A 33 -4.57 -12.98 8.10
CA GLU A 33 -3.11 -12.95 8.26
C GLU A 33 -2.43 -14.09 7.47
N GLN A 34 -2.97 -15.31 7.55
CA GLN A 34 -2.48 -16.45 6.78
C GLN A 34 -2.61 -16.23 5.28
N LYS A 35 -3.71 -15.65 4.80
CA LYS A 35 -3.88 -15.28 3.38
C LYS A 35 -2.88 -14.22 2.96
N ALA A 36 -2.65 -13.21 3.78
CA ALA A 36 -1.71 -12.14 3.52
C ALA A 36 -0.24 -12.58 3.61
N ALA A 37 0.07 -13.64 4.36
CA ALA A 37 1.43 -14.18 4.47
C ALA A 37 2.02 -14.60 3.11
N VAL A 38 1.18 -15.02 2.18
CA VAL A 38 1.63 -15.37 0.81
C VAL A 38 2.22 -14.16 0.10
N CYS A 39 1.71 -12.95 0.38
CA CYS A 39 2.19 -11.70 -0.21
C CYS A 39 3.63 -11.37 0.25
N GLN A 40 4.02 -11.80 1.45
CA GLN A 40 5.35 -11.57 2.02
C GLN A 40 6.46 -12.27 1.26
N ALA A 41 6.15 -13.30 0.49
CA ALA A 41 7.13 -14.01 -0.35
C ALA A 41 7.80 -13.08 -1.38
N CYS A 42 7.05 -12.08 -1.88
CA CYS A 42 7.54 -11.10 -2.84
C CYS A 42 7.58 -9.69 -2.25
N HIS A 43 6.53 -9.30 -1.50
CA HIS A 43 6.45 -8.00 -0.83
C HIS A 43 7.00 -8.11 0.59
N LEU A 44 8.31 -8.10 0.72
CA LEU A 44 9.02 -8.30 1.99
C LEU A 44 8.58 -7.31 3.08
N THR A 45 8.67 -7.73 4.34
CA THR A 45 8.34 -6.90 5.52
C THR A 45 9.57 -6.33 6.24
N GLY A 46 10.78 -6.77 5.86
CA GLY A 46 12.05 -6.26 6.39
C GLY A 46 12.54 -5.02 5.62
N THR A 47 13.83 -4.71 5.78
CA THR A 47 14.46 -3.63 5.00
C THR A 47 14.47 -3.99 3.52
N LEU A 48 13.93 -3.09 2.69
CA LEU A 48 13.83 -3.26 1.25
C LEU A 48 15.00 -2.58 0.53
N GLN A 49 15.47 -3.23 -0.53
CA GLN A 49 16.45 -2.64 -1.42
C GLN A 49 15.79 -1.59 -2.32
N SER A 50 16.40 -0.42 -2.45
CA SER A 50 15.90 0.64 -3.34
C SER A 50 15.83 0.24 -4.81
N THR A 51 16.60 -0.76 -5.20
CA THR A 51 16.66 -1.34 -6.54
C THR A 51 15.55 -2.35 -6.84
N SER A 52 14.70 -2.70 -5.86
CA SER A 52 13.58 -3.62 -6.08
C SER A 52 12.49 -2.97 -6.92
N VAL A 53 12.07 -3.65 -7.99
CA VAL A 53 10.88 -3.29 -8.78
C VAL A 53 9.59 -3.84 -8.15
N ILE A 54 9.68 -4.69 -7.13
CA ILE A 54 8.54 -5.15 -6.34
C ILE A 54 8.28 -4.09 -5.27
N PRO A 55 7.07 -3.49 -5.22
CA PRO A 55 6.78 -2.40 -4.32
C PRO A 55 6.61 -2.85 -2.88
N ASN A 56 6.85 -1.94 -1.94
CA ASN A 56 6.27 -2.06 -0.63
C ASN A 56 4.75 -1.88 -0.70
N ILE A 57 4.02 -2.77 -0.03
CA ILE A 57 2.56 -2.71 0.11
C ILE A 57 2.11 -2.56 1.57
N TRP A 58 2.99 -2.80 2.53
CA TRP A 58 2.70 -2.75 3.97
C TRP A 58 2.61 -1.30 4.43
N GLY A 59 1.55 -0.96 5.14
CA GLY A 59 1.27 0.42 5.53
C GLY A 59 0.81 1.34 4.39
N GLN A 60 0.53 0.78 3.20
CA GLN A 60 -0.05 1.53 2.09
C GLN A 60 -1.55 1.76 2.32
N SER A 61 -2.10 2.79 1.70
CA SER A 61 -3.53 3.12 1.79
C SER A 61 -4.43 1.95 1.38
N GLU A 62 -5.40 1.59 2.23
CA GLU A 62 -6.36 0.52 1.98
C GLU A 62 -7.11 0.70 0.66
N GLY A 63 -7.66 1.90 0.43
CA GLY A 63 -8.41 2.19 -0.79
C GLY A 63 -7.57 2.02 -2.04
N TYR A 64 -6.31 2.49 -2.01
CA TYR A 64 -5.39 2.28 -3.12
C TYR A 64 -5.09 0.80 -3.34
N LEU A 65 -4.75 0.06 -2.28
CA LEU A 65 -4.46 -1.38 -2.40
C LEU A 65 -5.63 -2.16 -2.98
N TYR A 66 -6.84 -1.91 -2.49
CA TYR A 66 -8.04 -2.58 -2.98
C TYR A 66 -8.30 -2.28 -4.46
N ILE A 67 -8.17 -1.02 -4.89
CA ILE A 67 -8.29 -0.63 -6.30
C ILE A 67 -7.24 -1.36 -7.14
N GLN A 68 -5.97 -1.41 -6.70
CA GLN A 68 -4.93 -2.08 -7.48
C GLN A 68 -5.18 -3.58 -7.63
N LEU A 69 -5.65 -4.27 -6.59
CA LEU A 69 -5.99 -5.71 -6.67
C LEU A 69 -7.13 -5.93 -7.69
N ARG A 70 -8.16 -5.09 -7.67
CA ARG A 70 -9.25 -5.13 -8.64
C ARG A 70 -8.79 -4.82 -10.07
N ASP A 71 -7.91 -3.84 -10.23
CA ASP A 71 -7.39 -3.44 -11.53
C ASP A 71 -6.52 -4.55 -12.15
N PHE A 72 -5.73 -5.26 -11.34
CA PHE A 72 -5.02 -6.45 -11.78
C PHE A 72 -5.99 -7.56 -12.20
N LYS A 73 -7.03 -7.83 -11.39
CA LYS A 73 -8.02 -8.89 -11.68
C LYS A 73 -8.83 -8.60 -12.93
N SER A 74 -9.23 -7.35 -13.14
CA SER A 74 -10.02 -6.94 -14.32
C SER A 74 -9.18 -6.75 -15.58
N GLY A 75 -7.85 -6.67 -15.46
CA GLY A 75 -6.95 -6.31 -16.56
C GLY A 75 -6.87 -4.81 -16.86
N ALA A 76 -7.48 -3.95 -16.04
CA ALA A 76 -7.33 -2.49 -16.16
C ALA A 76 -5.88 -2.05 -15.88
N ARG A 77 -5.16 -2.81 -15.05
CA ARG A 77 -3.72 -2.72 -14.87
C ARG A 77 -3.06 -3.97 -15.47
N ASN A 78 -2.41 -3.79 -16.62
CA ASN A 78 -1.97 -4.90 -17.46
C ASN A 78 -0.60 -4.72 -18.14
N ALA A 79 0.26 -3.85 -17.59
CA ALA A 79 1.64 -3.78 -18.07
C ALA A 79 2.31 -5.17 -18.00
N PRO A 80 3.29 -5.47 -18.85
CA PRO A 80 3.95 -6.79 -18.87
C PRO A 80 4.46 -7.23 -17.50
N GLU A 81 5.05 -6.30 -16.73
CA GLU A 81 5.60 -6.53 -15.40
C GLU A 81 4.52 -6.85 -14.35
N ASP A 82 3.26 -6.53 -14.64
CA ASP A 82 2.13 -6.82 -13.76
C ASP A 82 1.60 -8.26 -13.90
N ALA A 83 2.13 -9.06 -14.83
CA ALA A 83 1.66 -10.43 -15.10
C ALA A 83 1.64 -11.34 -13.85
N PRO A 84 2.65 -11.33 -12.95
CA PRO A 84 2.61 -12.13 -11.74
C PRO A 84 1.42 -11.75 -10.84
N MET A 85 1.15 -10.46 -10.66
CA MET A 85 0.04 -10.00 -9.84
C MET A 85 -1.32 -10.35 -10.44
N ARG A 86 -1.50 -10.25 -11.76
CA ARG A 86 -2.73 -10.69 -12.44
C ARG A 86 -2.99 -12.18 -12.22
N GLY A 87 -1.97 -13.02 -12.35
CA GLY A 87 -2.08 -14.44 -12.07
C GLY A 87 -2.48 -14.72 -10.62
N PHE A 88 -1.86 -13.99 -9.69
CA PHE A 88 -2.09 -14.17 -8.27
C PHE A 88 -3.53 -13.80 -7.85
N VAL A 89 -4.07 -12.69 -8.33
CA VAL A 89 -5.41 -12.21 -7.95
C VAL A 89 -6.56 -12.84 -8.74
N ALA A 90 -6.27 -13.62 -9.79
CA ALA A 90 -7.29 -14.13 -10.72
C ALA A 90 -8.44 -14.85 -10.04
N THR A 91 -8.16 -15.61 -8.99
CA THR A 91 -9.14 -16.41 -8.24
C THR A 91 -9.63 -15.75 -6.94
N MET A 92 -9.11 -14.57 -6.57
CA MET A 92 -9.49 -13.92 -5.32
C MET A 92 -10.90 -13.35 -5.42
N SER A 93 -11.70 -13.49 -4.35
CA SER A 93 -12.97 -12.78 -4.22
C SER A 93 -12.76 -11.30 -3.90
N ASP A 94 -13.77 -10.46 -4.18
CA ASP A 94 -13.73 -9.04 -3.79
C ASP A 94 -13.61 -8.87 -2.27
N ALA A 95 -14.25 -9.75 -1.50
CA ALA A 95 -14.15 -9.77 -0.04
C ALA A 95 -12.71 -10.10 0.43
N ASP A 96 -12.04 -11.06 -0.21
CA ASP A 96 -10.64 -11.37 0.10
C ASP A 96 -9.71 -10.21 -0.25
N MET A 97 -9.91 -9.58 -1.42
CA MET A 97 -9.11 -8.42 -1.84
C MET A 97 -9.26 -7.25 -0.87
N LEU A 98 -10.50 -6.97 -0.42
CA LEU A 98 -10.74 -5.91 0.57
C LEU A 98 -10.11 -6.25 1.92
N ALA A 99 -10.27 -7.48 2.40
CA ALA A 99 -9.70 -7.90 3.68
C ALA A 99 -8.17 -7.88 3.68
N ILE A 100 -7.53 -8.29 2.58
CA ILE A 100 -6.06 -8.22 2.42
C ILE A 100 -5.60 -6.76 2.33
N ALA A 101 -6.30 -5.89 1.59
CA ALA A 101 -5.99 -4.47 1.52
C ALA A 101 -6.07 -3.81 2.90
N HIS A 102 -7.12 -4.12 3.66
CA HIS A 102 -7.26 -3.67 5.05
C HIS A 102 -6.10 -4.15 5.92
N TYR A 103 -5.83 -5.46 5.93
CA TYR A 103 -4.73 -6.03 6.71
C TYR A 103 -3.39 -5.38 6.36
N ALA A 104 -3.06 -5.26 5.08
CA ALA A 104 -1.80 -4.68 4.64
C ALA A 104 -1.68 -3.19 5.04
N SER A 105 -2.79 -2.43 5.02
CA SER A 105 -2.81 -1.02 5.40
C SER A 105 -2.55 -0.79 6.89
N THR A 106 -2.86 -1.76 7.75
CA THR A 106 -2.62 -1.69 9.20
C THR A 106 -1.20 -2.09 9.61
N GLN A 107 -0.40 -2.59 8.66
CA GLN A 107 0.99 -2.97 8.95
C GLN A 107 1.91 -1.74 8.98
N PRO A 108 3.03 -1.80 9.70
CA PRO A 108 4.01 -0.74 9.69
C PRO A 108 4.63 -0.61 8.29
N TRP A 109 4.89 0.65 7.88
CA TRP A 109 5.68 0.90 6.67
C TRP A 109 7.13 0.45 6.90
N PRO A 110 7.69 -0.45 6.10
CA PRO A 110 9.06 -0.92 6.29
C PRO A 110 10.08 0.13 5.88
N ASN A 111 11.29 0.00 6.41
CA ASN A 111 12.41 0.80 5.96
C ASN A 111 12.79 0.40 4.53
N VAL A 112 13.14 1.39 3.72
CA VAL A 112 13.70 1.19 2.38
C VAL A 112 15.07 1.85 2.34
N GLU A 113 16.07 1.14 1.82
CA GLU A 113 17.40 1.71 1.68
C GLU A 113 17.38 2.92 0.74
N PRO A 114 18.09 4.01 1.07
CA PRO A 114 18.19 5.16 0.20
C PRO A 114 18.85 4.78 -1.14
N ALA A 115 18.22 5.18 -2.25
CA ALA A 115 18.76 4.99 -3.60
C ALA A 115 19.97 5.90 -3.87
N SER A 116 20.00 7.04 -3.21
CA SER A 116 21.08 8.04 -3.35
C SER A 116 21.17 8.92 -2.12
N THR A 117 22.37 9.36 -1.82
CA THR A 117 22.70 10.42 -0.86
C THR A 117 23.21 11.68 -1.56
N ASP A 118 23.22 11.71 -2.90
CA ASP A 118 23.63 12.86 -3.69
C ASP A 118 22.60 14.00 -3.53
N ALA A 119 23.00 15.04 -2.81
CA ALA A 119 22.15 16.20 -2.52
C ALA A 119 21.69 16.93 -3.80
N ALA A 120 22.51 16.96 -4.85
CA ALA A 120 22.15 17.60 -6.13
C ALA A 120 21.05 16.81 -6.84
N LEU A 121 21.16 15.49 -6.88
CA LEU A 121 20.14 14.60 -7.45
C LEU A 121 18.81 14.72 -6.67
N LEU A 122 18.87 14.65 -5.34
CA LEU A 122 17.67 14.77 -4.49
C LEU A 122 17.00 16.15 -4.64
N LYS A 123 17.79 17.23 -4.71
CA LYS A 123 17.28 18.58 -4.97
C LYS A 123 16.59 18.67 -6.33
N LYS A 124 17.19 18.08 -7.38
CA LYS A 124 16.60 18.03 -8.72
C LYS A 124 15.24 17.34 -8.69
N GLY A 125 15.15 16.17 -8.04
CA GLY A 125 13.91 15.43 -7.88
C GLY A 125 12.83 16.23 -7.13
N GLY A 126 13.19 16.84 -6.02
CA GLY A 126 12.29 17.68 -5.23
C GLY A 126 11.78 18.89 -6.03
N TYR A 127 12.63 19.52 -6.85
CA TYR A 127 12.22 20.62 -7.71
C TYR A 127 11.21 20.16 -8.79
N ALA A 128 11.50 19.04 -9.45
CA ALA A 128 10.58 18.46 -10.44
C ALA A 128 9.21 18.10 -9.83
N MET A 129 9.19 17.55 -8.62
CA MET A 129 7.95 17.26 -7.87
C MET A 129 7.15 18.51 -7.53
N ALA A 130 7.84 19.61 -7.16
CA ALA A 130 7.19 20.89 -6.86
C ALA A 130 6.58 21.51 -8.13
N LEU A 131 7.31 21.52 -9.24
CA LEU A 131 6.80 22.02 -10.52
C LEU A 131 5.61 21.20 -11.04
N GLY A 132 5.66 19.88 -10.87
CA GLY A 132 4.58 18.98 -11.26
C GLY A 132 3.35 19.06 -10.36
N GLY A 133 3.39 19.76 -9.22
CA GLY A 133 2.25 19.88 -8.30
C GLY A 133 1.82 18.54 -7.67
N CYS A 134 2.72 17.57 -7.60
CA CYS A 134 2.44 16.18 -7.17
C CYS A 134 1.86 16.08 -5.76
N VAL A 135 2.19 17.05 -4.89
CA VAL A 135 1.68 17.15 -3.52
C VAL A 135 0.14 17.31 -3.48
N GLY A 136 -0.47 17.85 -4.54
CA GLY A 136 -1.92 18.04 -4.62
C GLY A 136 -2.71 16.74 -4.51
N CYS A 137 -2.15 15.63 -4.99
CA CYS A 137 -2.76 14.30 -4.90
C CYS A 137 -2.08 13.38 -3.87
N HIS A 138 -0.75 13.48 -3.74
CA HIS A 138 0.02 12.60 -2.85
C HIS A 138 0.22 13.16 -1.44
N PHE A 139 -0.32 14.36 -1.17
CA PHE A 139 -0.34 15.05 0.13
C PHE A 139 1.04 15.28 0.77
N ASN A 140 1.03 15.92 1.94
CA ASN A 140 2.25 16.21 2.69
C ASN A 140 3.00 14.91 3.06
N GLU A 141 4.31 15.01 3.10
CA GLU A 141 5.20 13.89 3.39
C GLU A 141 5.01 12.71 2.44
N TRP A 142 4.33 12.93 1.29
CA TRP A 142 4.06 11.90 0.27
C TRP A 142 3.32 10.68 0.80
N LYS A 143 2.53 10.85 1.87
CA LYS A 143 1.82 9.76 2.57
C LYS A 143 0.56 9.28 1.87
N GLY A 144 0.07 10.04 0.89
CA GLY A 144 -1.16 9.73 0.18
C GLY A 144 -2.41 9.81 1.07
N PHE A 145 -3.55 9.50 0.47
CA PHE A 145 -4.84 9.39 1.18
C PHE A 145 -5.84 8.64 0.31
N SER A 146 -6.60 7.70 0.89
CA SER A 146 -7.65 6.95 0.21
C SER A 146 -7.16 6.25 -1.07
N ALA A 147 -7.61 6.65 -2.27
CA ALA A 147 -7.19 6.09 -3.56
C ALA A 147 -5.82 6.59 -4.03
N ASN A 148 -5.32 7.68 -3.46
CA ASN A 148 -4.01 8.23 -3.79
C ASN A 148 -2.93 7.57 -2.93
N PRO A 149 -1.94 6.88 -3.51
CA PRO A 149 -0.98 6.10 -2.74
C PRO A 149 0.02 6.95 -1.97
N ARG A 150 0.50 6.40 -0.85
CA ARG A 150 1.78 6.79 -0.29
C ARG A 150 2.89 6.45 -1.28
N ILE A 151 3.72 7.44 -1.61
CA ILE A 151 4.87 7.30 -2.50
C ILE A 151 6.19 7.60 -1.80
N GLY A 152 6.15 8.30 -0.66
CA GLY A 152 7.32 8.54 0.19
C GLY A 152 7.84 7.26 0.82
N GLY A 153 9.16 7.03 0.73
CA GLY A 153 9.81 5.83 1.25
C GLY A 153 9.52 4.56 0.45
N GLN A 154 9.03 4.66 -0.78
CA GLN A 154 8.87 3.53 -1.69
C GLN A 154 10.21 3.20 -2.36
N THR A 155 10.38 1.99 -2.91
CA THR A 155 11.59 1.61 -3.64
C THR A 155 11.77 2.48 -4.89
N ALA A 156 12.97 2.99 -5.11
CA ALA A 156 13.23 3.92 -6.23
C ALA A 156 13.02 3.26 -7.58
N ALA A 157 13.44 2.01 -7.74
CA ALA A 157 13.25 1.29 -9.00
C ALA A 157 11.76 1.10 -9.35
N TYR A 158 10.91 0.78 -8.36
CA TYR A 158 9.47 0.69 -8.59
C TYR A 158 8.85 2.05 -8.93
N LEU A 159 9.26 3.12 -8.24
CA LEU A 159 8.80 4.48 -8.54
C LEU A 159 9.14 4.88 -9.98
N ALA A 160 10.42 4.71 -10.38
CA ALA A 160 10.87 5.03 -11.73
C ALA A 160 10.14 4.20 -12.80
N LEU A 161 10.02 2.88 -12.58
CA LEU A 161 9.26 2.00 -13.46
C LEU A 161 7.81 2.47 -13.62
N THR A 162 7.13 2.72 -12.50
CA THR A 162 5.72 3.13 -12.49
C THR A 162 5.49 4.46 -13.18
N ILE A 163 6.35 5.46 -12.97
CA ILE A 163 6.26 6.74 -13.65
C ILE A 163 6.40 6.53 -15.17
N ARG A 164 7.39 5.74 -15.62
CA ARG A 164 7.60 5.43 -17.03
C ARG A 164 6.41 4.67 -17.65
N GLN A 165 5.81 3.75 -16.90
CA GLN A 165 4.61 3.03 -17.35
C GLN A 165 3.41 3.96 -17.54
N PHE A 166 3.18 4.92 -16.64
CA PHE A 166 2.13 5.92 -16.81
C PHE A 166 2.42 6.88 -17.95
N ARG A 167 3.68 7.29 -18.16
CA ARG A 167 4.11 8.14 -19.27
C ARG A 167 3.87 7.47 -20.63
N SER A 168 4.26 6.21 -20.76
CA SER A 168 4.10 5.42 -21.99
C SER A 168 2.67 4.98 -22.26
N GLY A 169 1.81 4.97 -21.22
CA GLY A 169 0.47 4.43 -21.28
C GLY A 169 0.41 2.90 -21.15
N SER A 170 1.52 2.20 -20.91
CA SER A 170 1.51 0.75 -20.62
C SER A 170 0.80 0.46 -19.28
N ARG A 171 0.76 1.43 -18.38
CA ARG A 171 -0.13 1.47 -17.22
C ARG A 171 -1.08 2.66 -17.40
N ALA A 172 -2.40 2.39 -17.48
CA ALA A 172 -3.41 3.41 -17.79
C ALA A 172 -4.60 3.41 -16.79
N ASN A 173 -4.51 2.64 -15.71
CA ASN A 173 -5.57 2.50 -14.71
C ASN A 173 -5.82 3.77 -13.85
N SER A 174 -5.07 4.83 -14.07
CA SER A 174 -5.25 6.14 -13.44
C SER A 174 -4.98 7.25 -14.47
N PRO A 175 -6.01 7.73 -15.20
CA PRO A 175 -5.84 8.76 -16.22
C PRO A 175 -5.14 10.03 -15.71
N GLY A 176 -5.54 10.53 -14.52
CA GLY A 176 -4.92 11.69 -13.91
C GLY A 176 -3.42 11.51 -13.66
N MET A 177 -3.01 10.31 -13.19
CA MET A 177 -1.59 10.02 -13.00
C MET A 177 -0.86 9.91 -14.34
N SER A 178 -1.51 9.36 -15.38
CA SER A 178 -0.94 9.31 -16.73
C SER A 178 -0.70 10.72 -17.30
N ASP A 179 -1.65 11.62 -17.11
CA ASP A 179 -1.51 13.01 -17.57
C ASP A 179 -0.37 13.72 -16.85
N MET A 180 -0.32 13.59 -15.54
CA MET A 180 0.76 14.17 -14.72
C MET A 180 2.13 13.59 -15.07
N ALA A 181 2.24 12.27 -15.23
CA ALA A 181 3.51 11.64 -15.58
C ALA A 181 4.04 12.07 -16.93
N ARG A 182 3.18 12.41 -17.91
CA ARG A 182 3.59 12.92 -19.22
C ARG A 182 4.17 14.33 -19.17
N THR A 183 3.84 15.13 -18.17
CA THR A 183 4.42 16.48 -18.00
C THR A 183 5.82 16.45 -17.39
N LEU A 184 6.21 15.34 -16.76
CA LEU A 184 7.55 15.19 -16.19
C LEU A 184 8.56 14.85 -17.30
N ASP A 185 9.71 15.52 -17.34
CA ASP A 185 10.79 15.16 -18.22
C ASP A 185 11.36 13.78 -17.91
N GLU A 186 11.65 12.98 -18.93
CA GLU A 186 12.25 11.65 -18.75
C GLU A 186 13.56 11.71 -17.97
N SER A 187 14.37 12.76 -18.21
CA SER A 187 15.64 12.99 -17.51
C SER A 187 15.50 13.28 -16.02
N ASP A 188 14.26 13.54 -15.53
CA ASP A 188 13.97 13.82 -14.13
C ASP A 188 13.40 12.60 -13.39
N VAL A 189 12.98 11.56 -14.11
CA VAL A 189 12.30 10.39 -13.52
C VAL A 189 13.14 9.73 -12.41
N ASP A 190 14.42 9.49 -12.67
CA ASP A 190 15.29 8.85 -11.68
C ASP A 190 15.60 9.75 -10.48
N ALA A 191 15.69 11.08 -10.71
CA ALA A 191 15.85 12.05 -9.65
C ALA A 191 14.60 12.12 -8.74
N VAL A 192 13.42 12.12 -9.36
CA VAL A 192 12.13 12.05 -8.64
C VAL A 192 12.01 10.77 -7.84
N ALA A 193 12.36 9.63 -8.43
CA ALA A 193 12.33 8.34 -7.74
C ALA A 193 13.28 8.31 -6.54
N ALA A 194 14.51 8.83 -6.69
CA ALA A 194 15.48 8.93 -5.60
C ALA A 194 15.01 9.88 -4.48
N TYR A 195 14.45 11.03 -4.84
CA TYR A 195 13.90 11.99 -3.89
C TYR A 195 12.76 11.38 -3.06
N LEU A 196 11.79 10.74 -3.70
CA LEU A 196 10.66 10.10 -3.04
C LEU A 196 11.09 8.92 -2.17
N ASN A 197 12.06 8.13 -2.63
CA ASN A 197 12.63 7.03 -1.85
C ASN A 197 13.28 7.54 -0.56
N ALA A 198 13.97 8.68 -0.60
CA ALA A 198 14.60 9.30 0.56
C ALA A 198 13.60 10.00 1.52
N ALA A 199 12.38 10.27 1.08
CA ALA A 199 11.32 10.92 1.85
C ALA A 199 10.57 9.88 2.72
N GLN A 200 11.18 9.46 3.84
CA GLN A 200 10.64 8.46 4.77
C GLN A 200 9.83 9.08 5.90
#